data_9d5c7a67a7448ff1d1f9cc4fb4390e49
#
_entry.id   9d5c7a67a7448ff1d1f9cc4fb4390e49
#
_cell.length_a   1.000
_cell.length_b   1.000
_cell.length_c   1.000
_cell.angle_alpha   90.00
_cell.angle_beta   90.00
_cell.angle_gamma   90.00
#
_symmetry.space_group_name_H-M   'P 1'
#
loop_
_entity.id
_entity.type
_entity.pdbx_description
1 polymer ?
#
loop_
_entity_poly.entity_id
_entity_poly.type
_entity_poly.pdbx_seq_one_letter_code
_entity_poly.pdbx_strand_id
1 'polypeptide(L)'
;MAVVFDDMVGIVKQTMASDAAQGQLDTVGGFYWYQGESDAMDPTLSAEYQANLTGFITAVRASLPMSGTAPILLVKESLAEVIGVQQAAGICSSPNCEAVIAGDTAVRAADDWAAANLPHVVTVDSLGLARTTAYGGIHLSNTGELQLGEELAKASDHQFP
;
A
#
# COMPACT_ATOMS: atom_id res chain seq x y z
N MET A 1 10.34 9.54 8.40
CA MET A 1 9.02 8.88 8.35
C MET A 1 8.05 9.37 9.43
N ALA A 2 8.49 9.66 10.65
CA ALA A 2 7.62 10.13 11.75
C ALA A 2 6.76 11.35 11.38
N VAL A 3 7.35 12.39 10.77
CA VAL A 3 6.63 13.65 10.47
C VAL A 3 5.41 13.45 9.58
N VAL A 4 5.54 12.70 8.48
CA VAL A 4 4.41 12.45 7.55
C VAL A 4 3.31 11.62 8.20
N PHE A 5 3.68 10.64 9.02
CA PHE A 5 2.72 9.83 9.77
C PHE A 5 1.97 10.68 10.81
N ASP A 6 2.68 11.49 11.58
CA ASP A 6 2.09 12.36 12.60
C ASP A 6 1.17 13.42 11.97
N ASP A 7 1.54 13.96 10.81
CA ASP A 7 0.71 14.89 10.04
C ASP A 7 -0.59 14.22 9.56
N MET A 8 -0.51 13.01 9.00
CA MET A 8 -1.68 12.25 8.58
C MET A 8 -2.63 11.99 9.76
N VAL A 9 -2.11 11.49 10.88
CA VAL A 9 -2.89 11.24 12.11
C VAL A 9 -3.51 12.55 12.63
N GLY A 10 -2.76 13.64 12.60
CA GLY A 10 -3.21 14.97 12.99
C GLY A 10 -4.39 15.45 12.14
N ILE A 11 -4.30 15.33 10.83
CA ILE A 11 -5.37 15.71 9.88
C ILE A 11 -6.64 14.90 10.17
N VAL A 12 -6.55 13.58 10.28
CA VAL A 12 -7.71 12.72 10.56
C VAL A 12 -8.39 13.15 11.87
N LYS A 13 -7.63 13.32 12.95
CA LYS A 13 -8.17 13.73 14.25
C LYS A 13 -8.81 15.11 14.22
N GLN A 14 -8.21 16.07 13.50
CA GLN A 14 -8.78 17.41 13.35
C GLN A 14 -10.09 17.40 12.57
N THR A 15 -10.16 16.63 11.48
CA THR A 15 -11.39 16.47 10.69
C THR A 15 -12.50 15.92 11.57
N MET A 16 -12.25 14.80 12.25
CA MET A 16 -13.25 14.18 13.13
C MET A 16 -13.70 15.09 14.27
N ALA A 17 -12.78 15.89 14.84
CA ALA A 17 -13.13 16.88 15.86
C ALA A 17 -14.02 18.01 15.30
N SER A 18 -13.74 18.45 14.07
CA SER A 18 -14.58 19.44 13.37
C SER A 18 -15.99 18.92 13.11
N ASP A 19 -16.10 17.65 12.67
CA ASP A 19 -17.37 17.03 12.36
C ASP A 19 -18.20 16.76 13.63
N ALA A 20 -17.53 16.34 14.70
CA ALA A 20 -18.15 16.21 16.02
C ALA A 20 -18.71 17.54 16.57
N ALA A 21 -18.03 18.66 16.32
CA ALA A 21 -18.54 19.99 16.68
C ALA A 21 -19.80 20.38 15.90
N GLN A 22 -20.07 19.72 14.77
CA GLN A 22 -21.28 19.88 13.95
C GLN A 22 -22.35 18.81 14.25
N GLY A 23 -22.11 17.95 15.25
CA GLY A 23 -23.03 16.89 15.66
C GLY A 23 -22.91 15.60 14.82
N GLN A 24 -21.85 15.48 14.02
CA GLN A 24 -21.54 14.25 13.27
C GLN A 24 -20.60 13.36 14.06
N LEU A 25 -20.85 12.05 14.05
CA LEU A 25 -20.01 11.07 14.71
C LEU A 25 -19.35 10.20 13.64
N ASP A 26 -18.09 10.47 13.37
CA ASP A 26 -17.31 9.73 12.39
C ASP A 26 -16.47 8.62 13.04
N THR A 27 -16.23 7.59 12.28
CA THR A 27 -15.30 6.53 12.61
C THR A 27 -14.39 6.25 11.41
N VAL A 28 -13.15 5.86 11.67
CA VAL A 28 -12.27 5.37 10.61
C VAL A 28 -12.70 3.96 10.25
N GLY A 29 -13.35 3.78 9.09
CA GLY A 29 -13.90 2.51 8.63
C GLY A 29 -12.84 1.53 8.12
N GLY A 30 -11.69 2.01 7.64
CA GLY A 30 -10.59 1.20 7.13
C GLY A 30 -9.40 2.05 6.76
N PHE A 31 -8.29 1.39 6.43
CA PHE A 31 -7.06 2.05 6.01
C PHE A 31 -6.52 1.37 4.76
N TYR A 32 -6.22 2.16 3.72
CA TYR A 32 -5.66 1.67 2.46
C TYR A 32 -4.21 2.12 2.35
N TRP A 33 -3.32 1.19 2.04
CA TRP A 33 -1.89 1.44 1.88
C TRP A 33 -1.41 0.94 0.53
N TYR A 34 -0.89 1.83 -0.27
CA TYR A 34 -0.29 1.54 -1.57
C TYR A 34 1.08 2.20 -1.64
N GLN A 35 2.12 1.45 -1.37
CA GLN A 35 3.51 1.92 -1.34
C GLN A 35 4.46 0.72 -1.25
N GLY A 36 5.68 0.88 -1.67
CA GLY A 36 6.74 -0.14 -1.60
C GLY A 36 7.81 0.03 -2.68
N GLU A 37 7.55 0.87 -3.68
CA GLU A 37 8.42 1.05 -4.85
C GLU A 37 9.81 1.52 -4.44
N SER A 38 9.90 2.50 -3.55
CA SER A 38 11.19 3.04 -3.08
C SER A 38 11.93 2.02 -2.24
N ASP A 39 11.21 1.23 -1.44
CA ASP A 39 11.80 0.16 -0.62
C ASP A 39 12.30 -0.98 -1.52
N ALA A 40 11.54 -1.33 -2.57
CA ALA A 40 11.95 -2.34 -3.54
C ALA A 40 13.22 -1.95 -4.33
N MET A 41 13.47 -0.67 -4.52
CA MET A 41 14.67 -0.17 -5.21
C MET A 41 15.92 -0.15 -4.33
N ASP A 42 15.80 -0.30 -3.02
CA ASP A 42 16.91 -0.32 -2.07
C ASP A 42 16.98 -1.68 -1.35
N PRO A 43 18.08 -2.45 -1.51
CA PRO A 43 18.22 -3.77 -0.90
C PRO A 43 18.15 -3.78 0.63
N THR A 44 18.53 -2.68 1.29
CA THR A 44 18.44 -2.56 2.76
C THR A 44 17.00 -2.35 3.16
N LEU A 45 16.30 -1.42 2.51
CA LEU A 45 14.91 -1.10 2.81
C LEU A 45 13.99 -2.30 2.50
N SER A 46 14.20 -2.99 1.39
CA SER A 46 13.40 -4.18 1.06
C SER A 46 13.60 -5.33 2.06
N ALA A 47 14.81 -5.50 2.59
CA ALA A 47 15.09 -6.48 3.63
C ALA A 47 14.43 -6.13 4.99
N GLU A 48 14.26 -4.86 5.29
CA GLU A 48 13.63 -4.37 6.52
C GLU A 48 12.11 -4.17 6.38
N TYR A 49 11.57 -4.24 5.18
CA TYR A 49 10.20 -3.84 4.86
C TYR A 49 9.15 -4.56 5.71
N GLN A 50 9.26 -5.87 5.92
CA GLN A 50 8.31 -6.62 6.74
C GLN A 50 8.24 -6.11 8.18
N ALA A 51 9.38 -5.82 8.79
CA ALA A 51 9.44 -5.30 10.15
C ALA A 51 8.85 -3.87 10.22
N ASN A 52 9.20 -3.04 9.24
CA ASN A 52 8.72 -1.66 9.14
C ASN A 52 7.21 -1.62 8.89
N LEU A 53 6.67 -2.45 8.00
CA LEU A 53 5.25 -2.58 7.71
C LEU A 53 4.48 -3.03 8.96
N THR A 54 5.00 -4.02 9.69
CA THR A 54 4.38 -4.50 10.94
C THR A 54 4.29 -3.39 11.98
N GLY A 55 5.38 -2.62 12.16
CA GLY A 55 5.42 -1.47 13.04
C GLY A 55 4.45 -0.37 12.60
N PHE A 56 4.38 -0.10 11.30
CA PHE A 56 3.47 0.88 10.72
C PHE A 56 2.00 0.51 10.95
N ILE A 57 1.59 -0.73 10.65
CA ILE A 57 0.23 -1.23 10.88
C ILE A 57 -0.17 -1.11 12.35
N THR A 58 0.76 -1.46 13.25
CA THR A 58 0.56 -1.33 14.70
C THR A 58 0.35 0.14 15.09
N ALA A 59 1.16 1.04 14.55
CA ALA A 59 1.05 2.48 14.82
C ALA A 59 -0.25 3.07 14.26
N VAL A 60 -0.69 2.68 13.06
CA VAL A 60 -1.97 3.09 12.47
C VAL A 60 -3.13 2.72 13.39
N ARG A 61 -3.19 1.45 13.85
CA ARG A 61 -4.26 0.98 14.74
C ARG A 61 -4.25 1.67 16.10
N ALA A 62 -3.06 1.99 16.62
CA ALA A 62 -2.94 2.67 17.91
C ALA A 62 -3.27 4.17 17.84
N SER A 63 -3.06 4.80 16.69
CA SER A 63 -3.13 6.26 16.54
C SER A 63 -4.45 6.76 15.97
N LEU A 64 -5.12 5.97 15.14
CA LEU A 64 -6.40 6.32 14.53
C LEU A 64 -7.58 5.76 15.34
N PRO A 65 -8.71 6.50 15.43
CA PRO A 65 -9.93 6.03 16.10
C PRO A 65 -10.71 5.05 15.20
N MET A 66 -10.11 3.91 14.96
CA MET A 66 -10.68 2.84 14.15
C MET A 66 -11.08 1.64 15.01
N SER A 67 -12.11 0.92 14.57
CA SER A 67 -12.50 -0.34 15.20
C SER A 67 -11.35 -1.35 15.16
N GLY A 68 -11.24 -2.22 16.16
CA GLY A 68 -10.27 -3.32 16.13
C GLY A 68 -10.47 -4.29 14.97
N THR A 69 -11.66 -4.29 14.37
CA THR A 69 -12.03 -5.09 13.19
C THR A 69 -11.96 -4.32 11.89
N ALA A 70 -11.67 -3.01 11.91
CA ALA A 70 -11.55 -2.21 10.71
C ALA A 70 -10.43 -2.76 9.82
N PRO A 71 -10.68 -2.99 8.51
CA PRO A 71 -9.68 -3.59 7.63
C PRO A 71 -8.54 -2.64 7.33
N ILE A 72 -7.34 -3.21 7.20
CA ILE A 72 -6.20 -2.57 6.55
C ILE A 72 -5.98 -3.31 5.23
N LEU A 73 -6.11 -2.60 4.13
CA LEU A 73 -5.92 -3.13 2.79
C LEU A 73 -4.55 -2.69 2.26
N LEU A 74 -3.69 -3.66 2.02
CA LEU A 74 -2.37 -3.46 1.44
C LEU A 74 -2.46 -3.70 -0.06
N VAL A 75 -2.14 -2.71 -0.86
CA VAL A 75 -2.03 -2.87 -2.31
C VAL A 75 -0.61 -3.33 -2.62
N LYS A 76 -0.51 -4.55 -3.14
CA LYS A 76 0.78 -5.12 -3.53
C LYS A 76 1.28 -4.43 -4.79
N GLU A 77 2.49 -3.88 -4.69
CA GLU A 77 3.19 -3.31 -5.84
C GLU A 77 3.43 -4.35 -6.93
N SER A 78 3.57 -3.91 -8.18
CA SER A 78 3.95 -4.74 -9.31
C SER A 78 5.11 -4.13 -10.11
N LEU A 79 6.10 -3.62 -9.38
CA LEU A 79 7.28 -3.00 -9.96
C LEU A 79 8.09 -3.98 -10.81
N ALA A 80 8.14 -5.25 -10.42
CA ALA A 80 8.80 -6.31 -11.21
C ALA A 80 8.19 -6.47 -12.60
N GLU A 81 6.87 -6.29 -12.76
CA GLU A 81 6.21 -6.30 -14.08
C GLU A 81 6.71 -5.16 -14.96
N VAL A 82 6.78 -3.96 -14.41
CA VAL A 82 7.27 -2.76 -15.12
C VAL A 82 8.73 -2.92 -15.50
N ILE A 83 9.58 -3.35 -14.58
CA ILE A 83 11.00 -3.58 -14.82
C ILE A 83 11.19 -4.69 -15.86
N GLY A 84 10.39 -5.75 -15.83
CA GLY A 84 10.41 -6.81 -16.84
C GLY A 84 10.16 -6.29 -18.26
N VAL A 85 9.18 -5.40 -18.42
CA VAL A 85 8.90 -4.73 -19.71
C VAL A 85 10.06 -3.83 -20.13
N GLN A 86 10.63 -3.05 -19.21
CA GLN A 86 11.77 -2.17 -19.48
C GLN A 86 13.04 -2.98 -19.85
N GLN A 87 13.26 -4.11 -19.21
CA GLN A 87 14.36 -5.02 -19.51
C GLN A 87 14.21 -5.62 -20.89
N ALA A 88 13.02 -6.11 -21.25
CA ALA A 88 12.72 -6.63 -22.58
C ALA A 88 12.89 -5.56 -23.69
N ALA A 89 12.63 -4.29 -23.37
CA ALA A 89 12.84 -3.16 -24.28
C ALA A 89 14.30 -2.63 -24.30
N GLY A 90 15.21 -3.22 -23.52
CA GLY A 90 16.61 -2.78 -23.42
C GLY A 90 16.81 -1.44 -22.67
N ILE A 91 15.79 -0.98 -21.95
CA ILE A 91 15.83 0.29 -21.20
C ILE A 91 16.52 0.10 -19.84
N CYS A 92 16.31 -1.05 -19.22
CA CYS A 92 16.93 -1.43 -17.97
C CYS A 92 17.91 -2.60 -18.18
N SER A 93 19.08 -2.55 -17.57
CA SER A 93 20.11 -3.58 -17.70
C SER A 93 20.46 -4.23 -16.35
N SER A 94 20.71 -5.54 -16.37
CA SER A 94 21.30 -6.27 -15.24
C SER A 94 22.66 -5.63 -14.84
N PRO A 95 23.01 -5.54 -13.52
CA PRO A 95 22.33 -6.19 -12.38
C PRO A 95 21.24 -5.34 -11.72
N ASN A 96 21.06 -4.07 -12.11
CA ASN A 96 20.14 -3.17 -11.42
C ASN A 96 18.68 -3.63 -11.52
N CYS A 97 18.25 -4.12 -12.69
CA CYS A 97 16.91 -4.65 -12.87
C CYS A 97 16.63 -5.84 -11.98
N GLU A 98 17.59 -6.77 -11.89
CA GLU A 98 17.45 -7.97 -11.06
C GLU A 98 17.35 -7.62 -9.57
N ALA A 99 18.09 -6.61 -9.12
CA ALA A 99 18.03 -6.13 -7.74
C ALA A 99 16.65 -5.54 -7.42
N VAL A 100 16.07 -4.75 -8.32
CA VAL A 100 14.73 -4.17 -8.13
C VAL A 100 13.64 -5.26 -8.16
N ILE A 101 13.75 -6.24 -9.05
CA ILE A 101 12.81 -7.39 -9.11
C ILE A 101 12.88 -8.19 -7.80
N ALA A 102 14.08 -8.42 -7.28
CA ALA A 102 14.26 -9.11 -6.00
C ALA A 102 13.68 -8.30 -4.82
N GLY A 103 13.88 -6.99 -4.82
CA GLY A 103 13.30 -6.09 -3.82
C GLY A 103 11.78 -6.06 -3.87
N ASP A 104 11.17 -5.94 -5.06
CA ASP A 104 9.72 -6.03 -5.25
C ASP A 104 9.16 -7.36 -4.74
N THR A 105 9.86 -8.45 -5.04
CA THR A 105 9.48 -9.78 -4.52
C THR A 105 9.47 -9.81 -2.99
N ALA A 106 10.47 -9.19 -2.34
CA ALA A 106 10.54 -9.13 -0.88
C ALA A 106 9.43 -8.26 -0.28
N VAL A 107 9.15 -7.11 -0.88
CA VAL A 107 8.05 -6.21 -0.46
C VAL A 107 6.70 -6.93 -0.56
N ARG A 108 6.40 -7.54 -1.71
CA ARG A 108 5.15 -8.30 -1.92
C ARG A 108 5.00 -9.48 -0.97
N ALA A 109 6.11 -10.19 -0.67
CA ALA A 109 6.10 -11.27 0.31
C ALA A 109 5.80 -10.77 1.73
N ALA A 110 6.26 -9.57 2.08
CA ALA A 110 5.95 -8.94 3.36
C ALA A 110 4.47 -8.54 3.47
N ASP A 111 3.86 -8.05 2.39
CA ASP A 111 2.42 -7.77 2.33
C ASP A 111 1.60 -9.06 2.55
N ASP A 112 1.96 -10.14 1.85
CA ASP A 112 1.32 -11.45 2.01
C ASP A 112 1.50 -12.01 3.42
N TRP A 113 2.71 -11.84 4.00
CA TRP A 113 2.97 -12.21 5.38
C TRP A 113 2.09 -11.43 6.37
N ALA A 114 1.95 -10.12 6.17
CA ALA A 114 1.11 -9.27 7.01
C ALA A 114 -0.36 -9.70 6.95
N ALA A 115 -0.89 -9.99 5.76
CA ALA A 115 -2.25 -10.49 5.58
C ALA A 115 -2.48 -11.86 6.24
N ALA A 116 -1.47 -12.73 6.25
CA ALA A 116 -1.56 -14.05 6.86
C ALA A 116 -1.41 -14.05 8.39
N ASN A 117 -0.73 -13.05 8.97
CA ASN A 117 -0.31 -13.07 10.38
C ASN A 117 -0.89 -11.94 11.23
N LEU A 118 -1.41 -10.87 10.62
CA LEU A 118 -1.98 -9.73 11.35
C LEU A 118 -3.51 -9.71 11.20
N PRO A 119 -4.25 -9.41 12.27
CA PRO A 119 -5.71 -9.44 12.21
C PRO A 119 -6.26 -8.34 11.30
N HIS A 120 -7.27 -8.69 10.51
CA HIS A 120 -7.99 -7.77 9.62
C HIS A 120 -7.05 -6.99 8.65
N VAL A 121 -6.00 -7.65 8.18
CA VAL A 121 -5.15 -7.19 7.09
C VAL A 121 -5.47 -8.03 5.86
N VAL A 122 -5.66 -7.37 4.72
CA VAL A 122 -6.01 -8.00 3.43
C VAL A 122 -5.11 -7.42 2.36
N THR A 123 -4.69 -8.23 1.40
CA THR A 123 -3.95 -7.77 0.23
C THR A 123 -4.86 -7.63 -0.99
N VAL A 124 -4.57 -6.61 -1.81
CA VAL A 124 -5.12 -6.43 -3.15
C VAL A 124 -3.95 -6.35 -4.12
N ASP A 125 -4.01 -7.11 -5.20
CA ASP A 125 -2.90 -7.16 -6.17
C ASP A 125 -3.08 -6.10 -7.27
N SER A 126 -2.04 -5.31 -7.53
CA SER A 126 -2.02 -4.36 -8.65
C SER A 126 -1.47 -4.95 -9.94
N LEU A 127 -1.08 -6.24 -9.94
CA LEU A 127 -0.56 -6.93 -11.10
C LEU A 127 -1.59 -6.96 -12.24
N GLY A 128 -1.17 -6.61 -13.45
CA GLY A 128 -2.01 -6.59 -14.64
C GLY A 128 -2.97 -5.40 -14.74
N LEU A 129 -2.98 -4.47 -13.78
CA LEU A 129 -3.76 -3.25 -13.88
C LEU A 129 -3.17 -2.30 -14.94
N ALA A 130 -4.04 -1.52 -15.59
CA ALA A 130 -3.62 -0.62 -16.66
C ALA A 130 -2.69 0.47 -16.14
N ARG A 131 -1.53 0.64 -16.81
CA ARG A 131 -0.49 1.61 -16.42
C ARG A 131 -0.39 2.74 -17.43
N THR A 132 0.11 3.89 -16.97
CA THR A 132 0.46 5.00 -17.86
C THR A 132 1.76 4.70 -18.61
N THR A 133 1.92 5.27 -19.80
CA THR A 133 3.21 5.22 -20.53
C THR A 133 4.22 6.26 -20.00
N ALA A 134 3.75 7.24 -19.25
CA ALA A 134 4.62 8.20 -18.60
C ALA A 134 5.40 7.55 -17.44
N TYR A 135 6.54 8.15 -17.09
CA TYR A 135 7.39 7.70 -15.97
C TYR A 135 7.78 6.21 -16.04
N GLY A 136 7.96 5.68 -17.26
CA GLY A 136 8.37 4.30 -17.46
C GLY A 136 7.32 3.24 -17.11
N GLY A 137 6.05 3.63 -16.92
CA GLY A 137 4.96 2.71 -16.62
C GLY A 137 4.81 2.37 -15.13
N ILE A 138 5.50 3.06 -14.24
CA ILE A 138 5.44 2.80 -12.79
C ILE A 138 4.04 3.11 -12.23
N HIS A 139 3.43 4.21 -12.68
CA HIS A 139 2.13 4.63 -12.17
C HIS A 139 0.97 3.97 -12.92
N LEU A 140 -0.12 3.71 -12.20
CA LEU A 140 -1.38 3.30 -12.81
C LEU A 140 -1.90 4.42 -13.72
N SER A 141 -2.60 4.05 -14.79
CA SER A 141 -3.41 4.97 -15.58
C SER A 141 -4.74 5.25 -14.87
N ASN A 142 -5.50 6.26 -15.31
CA ASN A 142 -6.85 6.50 -14.79
C ASN A 142 -7.73 5.23 -14.84
N THR A 143 -7.58 4.41 -15.88
CA THR A 143 -8.28 3.12 -15.99
C THR A 143 -7.79 2.15 -14.91
N GLY A 144 -6.48 2.07 -14.70
CA GLY A 144 -5.88 1.21 -13.67
C GLY A 144 -6.28 1.64 -12.25
N GLU A 145 -6.37 2.93 -11.99
CA GLU A 145 -6.84 3.47 -10.71
C GLU A 145 -8.31 3.11 -10.45
N LEU A 146 -9.17 3.19 -11.47
CA LEU A 146 -10.56 2.76 -11.36
C LEU A 146 -10.67 1.25 -11.11
N GLN A 147 -9.89 0.45 -11.83
CA GLN A 147 -9.82 -0.99 -11.62
C GLN A 147 -9.35 -1.32 -10.19
N LEU A 148 -8.30 -0.65 -9.70
CA LEU A 148 -7.84 -0.82 -8.32
C LEU A 148 -8.92 -0.45 -7.31
N GLY A 149 -9.65 0.65 -7.54
CA GLY A 149 -10.79 1.07 -6.71
C GLY A 149 -11.88 0.01 -6.62
N GLU A 150 -12.20 -0.66 -7.73
CA GLU A 150 -13.16 -1.77 -7.77
C GLU A 150 -12.68 -2.98 -6.97
N GLU A 151 -11.40 -3.35 -7.09
CA GLU A 151 -10.83 -4.47 -6.32
C GLU A 151 -10.75 -4.14 -4.81
N LEU A 152 -10.39 -2.91 -4.46
CA LEU A 152 -10.42 -2.43 -3.07
C LEU A 152 -11.83 -2.46 -2.49
N ALA A 153 -12.84 -2.03 -3.24
CA ALA A 153 -14.24 -2.08 -2.80
C ALA A 153 -14.68 -3.54 -2.54
N LYS A 154 -14.41 -4.46 -3.48
CA LYS A 154 -14.72 -5.89 -3.31
C LYS A 154 -14.03 -6.48 -2.06
N ALA A 155 -12.74 -6.16 -1.87
CA ALA A 155 -11.98 -6.63 -0.72
C ALA A 155 -12.55 -6.06 0.61
N SER A 156 -13.04 -4.82 0.59
CA SER A 156 -13.67 -4.18 1.74
C SER A 156 -15.02 -4.82 2.07
N ASP A 157 -15.88 -5.05 1.07
CA ASP A 157 -17.21 -5.63 1.27
C ASP A 157 -17.19 -7.01 1.95
N HIS A 158 -16.13 -7.78 1.71
CA HIS A 158 -15.93 -9.06 2.38
C HIS A 158 -15.50 -8.94 3.87
N GLN A 159 -15.11 -7.75 4.31
CA GLN A 159 -14.65 -7.47 5.67
C GLN A 159 -15.71 -6.76 6.53
N PHE A 160 -16.71 -6.16 5.91
CA PHE A 160 -17.85 -5.54 6.59
C PHE A 160 -19.05 -6.47 6.49
N PRO A 161 -19.53 -7.06 7.61
CA PRO A 161 -20.74 -7.87 7.64
C PRO A 161 -22.01 -7.04 7.45
#